data_bf505680a69dd8a534f0ff2d994a7ea7
#
_entry.id   bf505680a69dd8a534f0ff2d994a7ea7
#
_cell.length_a   1.000
_cell.length_b   1.000
_cell.length_c   1.000
_cell.angle_alpha   90.00
_cell.angle_beta   90.00
_cell.angle_gamma   90.00
#
_symmetry.space_group_name_H-M   'P 1'
#
loop_
_entity.id
_entity.type
_entity.pdbx_description
1 polymer ?
#
loop_
_entity_poly.entity_id
_entity_poly.type
_entity_poly.pdbx_seq_one_letter_code
_entity_poly.pdbx_strand_id
1 'polypeptide(L)'
;MTRKINKITQEDNLILLTSDVKNIDTKYLSKEEIAYSAHLISDHKKETVAFDRLGRWVLVQLIKEEKEDHKRMENCRKAGDTLAAKLNDLKVKSVIVVDIDGKGPETLALVEGMALGSYQFLKYKSDKKEKENVLDSVGILSKEIKETEIDRMNIVTDSVLLCRNLVNEPVSNLTAQALAKEFQKMGEAAGIKVEVLNKNKIEALKMGGLLAVNKGSTDPPTFTIMEWKPAKPVNNKPVILVGKGVVFDTGGLNLKTGNFMDNMKCDMAGAATMAATIYAIARLHLPLHVIGLRPATDNRMDANSIAPGDVIKMYDGTMVEVLNTDAEGRLILGDALSYAKKYKPELVIDAATLTGAASRAIGRYGIAAMEYRAEKEMKQLKESGNRVADIFLRQLATRHTHAIFKFVFHFQHRRNYFFVDNINKIGRHS
;
A
#
# COMPACT_ATOMS: atom_id res chain seq x y z
N MET A 1 -11.08 -6.84 -12.99
CA MET A 1 -12.14 -6.36 -12.06
C MET A 1 -12.87 -7.55 -11.44
N THR A 2 -13.12 -7.52 -10.14
CA THR A 2 -13.82 -8.63 -9.45
C THR A 2 -15.31 -8.33 -9.34
N ARG A 3 -16.17 -9.35 -9.60
CA ARG A 3 -17.63 -9.22 -9.55
C ARG A 3 -18.30 -10.48 -9.03
N LYS A 4 -19.50 -10.34 -8.47
CA LYS A 4 -20.34 -11.48 -8.10
C LYS A 4 -20.91 -12.13 -9.35
N ILE A 5 -20.95 -13.47 -9.35
CA ILE A 5 -21.53 -14.30 -10.44
C ILE A 5 -22.64 -15.15 -9.83
N ASN A 6 -23.75 -15.26 -10.53
CA ASN A 6 -24.90 -16.07 -10.10
C ASN A 6 -25.02 -17.41 -10.86
N LYS A 7 -24.33 -17.54 -11.99
CA LYS A 7 -24.40 -18.73 -12.86
C LYS A 7 -23.07 -18.92 -13.57
N ILE A 8 -22.66 -20.16 -13.73
CA ILE A 8 -21.52 -20.57 -14.56
C ILE A 8 -22.02 -21.27 -15.84
N THR A 9 -21.20 -21.20 -16.87
CA THR A 9 -21.42 -21.91 -18.16
C THR A 9 -20.38 -23.01 -18.33
N GLN A 10 -20.54 -23.80 -19.38
CA GLN A 10 -19.58 -24.86 -19.72
C GLN A 10 -18.25 -24.33 -20.28
N GLU A 11 -18.18 -23.05 -20.66
CA GLU A 11 -17.00 -22.42 -21.24
C GLU A 11 -16.15 -21.67 -20.19
N ASP A 12 -16.68 -21.48 -18.99
CA ASP A 12 -16.00 -20.72 -17.96
C ASP A 12 -14.79 -21.47 -17.37
N ASN A 13 -13.68 -20.77 -17.24
CA ASN A 13 -12.55 -21.26 -16.44
C ASN A 13 -12.90 -21.17 -14.96
N LEU A 14 -12.61 -22.22 -14.19
CA LEU A 14 -13.01 -22.34 -12.80
C LEU A 14 -11.82 -22.52 -11.87
N ILE A 15 -11.90 -21.92 -10.68
CA ILE A 15 -11.13 -22.29 -9.50
C ILE A 15 -12.13 -22.81 -8.47
N LEU A 16 -12.04 -24.08 -8.13
CA LEU A 16 -12.84 -24.72 -7.10
C LEU A 16 -12.09 -24.60 -5.79
N LEU A 17 -12.53 -23.72 -4.91
CA LEU A 17 -11.91 -23.48 -3.62
C LEU A 17 -12.57 -24.34 -2.55
N THR A 18 -11.80 -25.21 -1.89
CA THR A 18 -12.31 -26.16 -0.90
C THR A 18 -11.29 -26.48 0.19
N SER A 19 -11.74 -26.89 1.34
CA SER A 19 -10.91 -27.48 2.41
C SER A 19 -10.77 -29.01 2.29
N ASP A 20 -11.70 -29.67 1.58
CA ASP A 20 -11.62 -31.09 1.26
C ASP A 20 -12.17 -31.33 -0.16
N VAL A 21 -11.37 -31.97 -1.01
CA VAL A 21 -11.77 -32.26 -2.40
C VAL A 21 -13.01 -33.15 -2.48
N LYS A 22 -13.34 -33.91 -1.44
CA LYS A 22 -14.55 -34.73 -1.37
C LYS A 22 -15.83 -33.91 -1.35
N ASN A 23 -15.76 -32.62 -1.02
CA ASN A 23 -16.89 -31.70 -1.02
C ASN A 23 -17.24 -31.21 -2.45
N ILE A 24 -16.38 -31.49 -3.43
CA ILE A 24 -16.61 -31.06 -4.82
C ILE A 24 -17.69 -31.90 -5.47
N ASP A 25 -18.76 -31.24 -5.93
CA ASP A 25 -19.86 -31.85 -6.62
C ASP A 25 -19.42 -32.39 -8.03
N THR A 26 -19.95 -33.54 -8.42
CA THR A 26 -19.69 -34.19 -9.71
C THR A 26 -20.12 -33.37 -10.93
N LYS A 27 -20.89 -32.30 -10.74
CA LYS A 27 -21.16 -31.32 -11.80
C LYS A 27 -19.93 -30.51 -12.23
N TYR A 28 -18.91 -30.42 -11.36
CA TYR A 28 -17.66 -29.70 -11.62
C TYR A 28 -16.53 -30.64 -12.06
N LEU A 29 -16.35 -31.76 -11.36
CA LEU A 29 -15.31 -32.77 -11.62
C LEU A 29 -15.92 -34.18 -11.63
N SER A 30 -15.40 -35.07 -12.47
CA SER A 30 -15.78 -36.49 -12.42
C SER A 30 -15.28 -37.14 -11.11
N LYS A 31 -15.81 -38.35 -10.80
CA LYS A 31 -15.35 -39.09 -9.63
C LYS A 31 -13.87 -39.46 -9.69
N GLU A 32 -13.38 -39.74 -10.89
CA GLU A 32 -11.98 -40.07 -11.18
C GLU A 32 -11.08 -38.83 -10.95
N GLU A 33 -11.51 -37.65 -11.38
CA GLU A 33 -10.79 -36.38 -11.18
C GLU A 33 -10.76 -35.99 -9.70
N ILE A 34 -11.84 -36.21 -8.96
CA ILE A 34 -11.90 -36.01 -7.51
C ILE A 34 -10.90 -36.94 -6.83
N ALA A 35 -10.92 -38.25 -7.16
CA ALA A 35 -9.99 -39.23 -6.59
C ALA A 35 -8.53 -38.90 -6.94
N TYR A 36 -8.25 -38.50 -8.18
CA TYR A 36 -6.93 -38.06 -8.60
C TYR A 36 -6.46 -36.81 -7.85
N SER A 37 -7.34 -35.84 -7.67
CA SER A 37 -7.03 -34.63 -6.87
C SER A 37 -6.69 -34.99 -5.42
N ALA A 38 -7.48 -35.89 -4.79
CA ALA A 38 -7.24 -36.35 -3.46
C ALA A 38 -5.86 -37.04 -3.31
N HIS A 39 -5.50 -37.89 -4.27
CA HIS A 39 -4.19 -38.56 -4.31
C HIS A 39 -3.03 -37.54 -4.44
N LEU A 40 -3.11 -36.57 -5.35
CA LEU A 40 -2.08 -35.57 -5.52
C LEU A 40 -1.90 -34.68 -4.28
N ILE A 41 -2.98 -34.37 -3.59
CA ILE A 41 -2.96 -33.55 -2.38
C ILE A 41 -2.37 -34.34 -1.20
N SER A 42 -2.81 -35.61 -0.99
CA SER A 42 -2.33 -36.44 0.12
C SER A 42 -0.88 -36.87 -0.06
N ASP A 43 -0.56 -37.43 -1.21
CA ASP A 43 0.73 -38.13 -1.41
C ASP A 43 1.83 -37.19 -1.91
N HIS A 44 1.48 -36.21 -2.71
CA HIS A 44 2.41 -35.26 -3.32
C HIS A 44 2.39 -33.87 -2.68
N LYS A 45 1.58 -33.66 -1.63
CA LYS A 45 1.43 -32.38 -0.90
C LYS A 45 1.16 -31.18 -1.80
N LYS A 46 0.45 -31.42 -2.92
CA LYS A 46 0.06 -30.34 -3.82
C LYS A 46 -1.13 -29.59 -3.25
N GLU A 47 -1.11 -28.26 -3.36
CA GLU A 47 -2.21 -27.40 -2.93
C GLU A 47 -3.15 -27.03 -4.09
N THR A 48 -2.64 -27.15 -5.30
CA THR A 48 -3.39 -26.84 -6.53
C THR A 48 -3.28 -27.99 -7.52
N VAL A 49 -4.44 -28.44 -8.03
CA VAL A 49 -4.53 -29.42 -9.13
C VAL A 49 -5.23 -28.74 -10.31
N ALA A 50 -4.73 -28.94 -11.52
CA ALA A 50 -5.28 -28.31 -12.72
C ALA A 50 -5.67 -29.35 -13.76
N PHE A 51 -6.85 -29.18 -14.34
CA PHE A 51 -7.38 -29.99 -15.43
C PHE A 51 -7.57 -29.13 -16.66
N ASP A 52 -6.91 -29.51 -17.75
CA ASP A 52 -7.15 -28.96 -19.08
C ASP A 52 -8.33 -29.68 -19.74
N ARG A 53 -9.36 -28.93 -20.12
CA ARG A 53 -10.57 -29.41 -20.74
C ARG A 53 -10.65 -29.01 -22.22
N LEU A 54 -9.49 -28.84 -22.90
CA LEU A 54 -9.34 -28.50 -24.32
C LEU A 54 -9.96 -27.16 -24.77
N GLY A 55 -10.58 -26.43 -23.91
CA GLY A 55 -11.16 -25.10 -24.16
C GLY A 55 -11.29 -24.26 -22.90
N ARG A 56 -11.14 -24.91 -21.75
CA ARG A 56 -11.21 -24.24 -20.44
C ARG A 56 -10.37 -24.97 -19.41
N TRP A 57 -10.00 -24.24 -18.38
CA TRP A 57 -9.29 -24.78 -17.23
C TRP A 57 -10.21 -24.94 -16.03
N VAL A 58 -10.06 -26.05 -15.32
CA VAL A 58 -10.66 -26.27 -14.00
C VAL A 58 -9.53 -26.52 -13.02
N LEU A 59 -9.36 -25.61 -12.06
CA LEU A 59 -8.34 -25.70 -11.02
C LEU A 59 -9.01 -26.02 -9.68
N VAL A 60 -8.46 -26.96 -8.94
CA VAL A 60 -8.84 -27.22 -7.55
C VAL A 60 -7.80 -26.53 -6.69
N GLN A 61 -8.22 -25.70 -5.77
CA GLN A 61 -7.35 -25.06 -4.78
C GLN A 61 -7.76 -25.46 -3.37
N LEU A 62 -6.82 -26.08 -2.65
CA LEU A 62 -7.05 -26.46 -1.26
C LEU A 62 -6.82 -25.28 -0.31
N ILE A 63 -7.74 -25.10 0.63
CA ILE A 63 -7.56 -24.18 1.76
C ILE A 63 -6.75 -24.91 2.81
N LYS A 64 -5.55 -24.41 3.14
CA LYS A 64 -4.75 -24.96 4.24
C LYS A 64 -5.43 -24.74 5.58
N GLU A 65 -5.49 -25.78 6.39
CA GLU A 65 -5.88 -25.63 7.77
C GLU A 65 -4.85 -24.83 8.55
N GLU A 66 -5.34 -23.86 9.30
CA GLU A 66 -4.55 -23.02 10.20
C GLU A 66 -5.37 -22.70 11.44
N LYS A 67 -4.72 -22.75 12.61
CA LYS A 67 -5.37 -22.43 13.88
C LYS A 67 -5.74 -20.97 14.02
N GLU A 68 -4.94 -20.11 13.41
CA GLU A 68 -5.11 -18.64 13.47
C GLU A 68 -5.74 -18.12 12.17
N ASP A 69 -6.90 -17.51 12.28
CA ASP A 69 -7.66 -16.99 11.13
C ASP A 69 -6.83 -16.09 10.23
N HIS A 70 -6.04 -15.17 10.80
CA HIS A 70 -5.23 -14.26 10.01
C HIS A 70 -4.16 -14.97 9.17
N LYS A 71 -3.59 -16.07 9.67
CA LYS A 71 -2.63 -16.89 8.91
C LYS A 71 -3.33 -17.64 7.78
N ARG A 72 -4.54 -18.17 8.05
CA ARG A 72 -5.36 -18.84 7.04
C ARG A 72 -5.71 -17.88 5.90
N MET A 73 -6.16 -16.65 6.24
CA MET A 73 -6.45 -15.62 5.23
C MET A 73 -5.19 -15.27 4.42
N GLU A 74 -4.03 -15.14 5.06
CA GLU A 74 -2.78 -14.85 4.34
C GLU A 74 -2.34 -16.00 3.45
N ASN A 75 -2.55 -17.25 3.84
CA ASN A 75 -2.29 -18.41 2.98
C ASN A 75 -3.21 -18.38 1.75
N CYS A 76 -4.48 -18.01 1.92
CA CYS A 76 -5.40 -17.81 0.78
C CYS A 76 -4.93 -16.70 -0.15
N ARG A 77 -4.46 -15.54 0.37
CA ARG A 77 -3.89 -14.46 -0.46
C ARG A 77 -2.67 -14.92 -1.26
N LYS A 78 -1.77 -15.68 -0.63
CA LYS A 78 -0.59 -16.26 -1.31
C LYS A 78 -0.98 -17.26 -2.39
N ALA A 79 -1.96 -18.11 -2.11
CA ALA A 79 -2.50 -19.02 -3.11
C ALA A 79 -3.12 -18.25 -4.29
N GLY A 80 -3.86 -17.17 -4.01
CA GLY A 80 -4.41 -16.28 -5.03
C GLY A 80 -3.35 -15.66 -5.93
N ASP A 81 -2.24 -15.16 -5.36
CA ASP A 81 -1.10 -14.64 -6.11
C ASP A 81 -0.49 -15.69 -7.05
N THR A 82 -0.28 -16.91 -6.53
CA THR A 82 0.24 -18.04 -7.32
C THR A 82 -0.71 -18.44 -8.44
N LEU A 83 -2.02 -18.47 -8.17
CA LEU A 83 -3.04 -18.79 -9.16
C LEU A 83 -3.13 -17.73 -10.25
N ALA A 84 -3.05 -16.45 -9.90
CA ALA A 84 -3.04 -15.37 -10.88
C ALA A 84 -1.84 -15.48 -11.83
N ALA A 85 -0.64 -15.76 -11.32
CA ALA A 85 0.54 -16.01 -12.15
C ALA A 85 0.31 -17.19 -13.10
N LYS A 86 -0.18 -18.33 -12.59
CA LYS A 86 -0.47 -19.53 -13.39
C LYS A 86 -1.49 -19.26 -14.49
N LEU A 87 -2.58 -18.53 -14.19
CA LEU A 87 -3.61 -18.19 -15.17
C LEU A 87 -3.07 -17.27 -16.27
N ASN A 88 -2.18 -16.35 -15.93
CA ASN A 88 -1.49 -15.49 -16.90
C ASN A 88 -0.58 -16.33 -17.84
N ASP A 89 0.17 -17.30 -17.31
CA ASP A 89 0.99 -18.22 -18.11
C ASP A 89 0.12 -19.06 -19.05
N LEU A 90 -1.04 -19.52 -18.60
CA LEU A 90 -2.03 -20.26 -19.38
C LEU A 90 -2.85 -19.36 -20.33
N LYS A 91 -2.59 -18.04 -20.36
CA LYS A 91 -3.29 -17.06 -21.19
C LYS A 91 -4.82 -17.00 -20.96
N VAL A 92 -5.23 -17.24 -19.73
CA VAL A 92 -6.64 -17.20 -19.30
C VAL A 92 -7.03 -15.75 -19.01
N LYS A 93 -8.03 -15.22 -19.74
CA LYS A 93 -8.52 -13.83 -19.58
C LYS A 93 -9.51 -13.67 -18.44
N SER A 94 -10.30 -14.68 -18.16
CA SER A 94 -11.32 -14.64 -17.12
C SER A 94 -11.42 -15.97 -16.39
N VAL A 95 -11.72 -15.92 -15.10
CA VAL A 95 -11.90 -17.10 -14.26
C VAL A 95 -13.00 -16.86 -13.23
N ILE A 96 -13.71 -17.91 -12.83
CA ILE A 96 -14.69 -17.85 -11.74
C ILE A 96 -14.17 -18.68 -10.57
N VAL A 97 -14.06 -18.06 -9.41
CA VAL A 97 -13.80 -18.73 -8.14
C VAL A 97 -15.12 -19.24 -7.58
N VAL A 98 -15.22 -20.54 -7.41
CA VAL A 98 -16.38 -21.21 -6.84
C VAL A 98 -16.07 -21.55 -5.39
N ASP A 99 -16.84 -20.99 -4.49
CA ASP A 99 -16.77 -21.25 -3.05
C ASP A 99 -17.54 -22.55 -2.75
N ILE A 100 -16.82 -23.67 -2.68
CA ILE A 100 -17.41 -25.00 -2.52
C ILE A 100 -17.96 -25.20 -1.10
N ASP A 101 -17.22 -24.73 -0.09
CA ASP A 101 -17.52 -25.01 1.31
C ASP A 101 -18.31 -23.89 2.02
N GLY A 102 -18.65 -22.81 1.29
CA GLY A 102 -19.30 -21.64 1.89
C GLY A 102 -18.35 -20.84 2.80
N LYS A 103 -17.03 -20.83 2.49
CA LYS A 103 -16.00 -20.09 3.24
C LYS A 103 -15.76 -18.73 2.60
N GLY A 104 -16.72 -17.83 2.73
CA GLY A 104 -16.69 -16.50 2.13
C GLY A 104 -15.42 -15.68 2.44
N PRO A 105 -14.96 -15.58 3.69
CA PRO A 105 -13.73 -14.84 4.03
C PRO A 105 -12.48 -15.36 3.32
N GLU A 106 -12.30 -16.69 3.23
CA GLU A 106 -11.19 -17.33 2.54
C GLU A 106 -11.25 -17.08 1.02
N THR A 107 -12.46 -17.12 0.47
CA THR A 107 -12.71 -16.84 -0.95
C THR A 107 -12.37 -15.39 -1.28
N LEU A 108 -12.78 -14.43 -0.45
CA LEU A 108 -12.41 -13.02 -0.62
C LEU A 108 -10.90 -12.81 -0.50
N ALA A 109 -10.25 -13.47 0.48
CA ALA A 109 -8.80 -13.37 0.66
C ALA A 109 -8.02 -13.94 -0.54
N LEU A 110 -8.49 -15.06 -1.12
CA LEU A 110 -7.90 -15.62 -2.34
C LEU A 110 -8.00 -14.61 -3.50
N VAL A 111 -9.18 -14.06 -3.75
CA VAL A 111 -9.42 -13.12 -4.86
C VAL A 111 -8.69 -11.80 -4.64
N GLU A 112 -8.64 -11.28 -3.41
CA GLU A 112 -7.80 -10.15 -3.04
C GLU A 112 -6.33 -10.44 -3.39
N GLY A 113 -5.86 -11.65 -3.06
CA GLY A 113 -4.53 -12.12 -3.42
C GLY A 113 -4.27 -12.13 -4.92
N MET A 114 -5.23 -12.60 -5.71
CA MET A 114 -5.15 -12.56 -7.18
C MET A 114 -5.03 -11.13 -7.71
N ALA A 115 -5.87 -10.22 -7.22
CA ALA A 115 -5.88 -8.83 -7.65
C ALA A 115 -4.59 -8.09 -7.28
N LEU A 116 -4.11 -8.25 -6.03
CA LEU A 116 -2.87 -7.61 -5.55
C LEU A 116 -1.61 -8.20 -6.23
N GLY A 117 -1.60 -9.51 -6.52
CA GLY A 117 -0.52 -10.21 -7.20
C GLY A 117 -0.42 -9.91 -8.69
N SER A 118 -1.54 -9.56 -9.31
CA SER A 118 -1.59 -9.18 -10.72
C SER A 118 -1.05 -7.78 -11.02
N TYR A 119 -0.63 -7.02 -10.00
CA TYR A 119 -0.11 -5.68 -10.18
C TYR A 119 1.16 -5.65 -11.01
N GLN A 120 1.19 -4.77 -12.02
CA GLN A 120 2.34 -4.48 -12.86
C GLN A 120 2.50 -2.99 -13.06
N PHE A 121 3.76 -2.51 -13.03
CA PHE A 121 4.11 -1.15 -13.41
C PHE A 121 4.89 -1.17 -14.72
N LEU A 122 4.17 -1.12 -15.84
CA LEU A 122 4.73 -1.26 -17.19
C LEU A 122 4.80 0.06 -17.96
N LYS A 123 4.54 1.19 -17.30
CA LYS A 123 4.41 2.52 -17.94
C LYS A 123 5.61 2.89 -18.83
N TYR A 124 6.81 2.50 -18.43
CA TYR A 124 8.07 2.85 -19.08
C TYR A 124 8.75 1.67 -19.77
N LYS A 125 8.04 0.55 -19.98
CA LYS A 125 8.55 -0.63 -20.66
C LYS A 125 8.27 -0.57 -22.15
N SER A 126 9.30 -0.75 -22.99
CA SER A 126 9.16 -0.84 -24.46
C SER A 126 8.39 -2.10 -24.90
N ASP A 127 8.57 -3.19 -24.14
CA ASP A 127 7.95 -4.51 -24.33
C ASP A 127 6.66 -4.70 -23.51
N LYS A 128 5.95 -3.60 -23.19
CA LYS A 128 4.75 -3.60 -22.36
C LYS A 128 3.72 -4.63 -22.82
N LYS A 129 3.39 -4.67 -24.11
CA LYS A 129 2.35 -5.55 -24.67
C LYS A 129 2.65 -7.05 -24.49
N GLU A 130 3.92 -7.41 -24.52
CA GLU A 130 4.38 -8.80 -24.36
C GLU A 130 4.34 -9.25 -22.89
N LYS A 131 4.56 -8.32 -21.98
CA LYS A 131 4.64 -8.56 -20.53
C LYS A 131 3.34 -8.34 -19.78
N GLU A 132 2.34 -7.74 -20.43
CA GLU A 132 1.07 -7.42 -19.79
C GLU A 132 0.32 -8.70 -19.40
N ASN A 133 -0.13 -8.73 -18.16
CA ASN A 133 -0.97 -9.81 -17.66
C ASN A 133 -2.25 -9.91 -18.50
N VAL A 134 -2.69 -11.13 -18.77
CA VAL A 134 -3.86 -11.42 -19.59
C VAL A 134 -5.12 -11.55 -18.75
N LEU A 135 -4.98 -11.95 -17.47
CA LEU A 135 -6.11 -12.11 -16.56
C LEU A 135 -6.73 -10.73 -16.25
N ASP A 136 -7.92 -10.51 -16.81
CA ASP A 136 -8.64 -9.24 -16.74
C ASP A 136 -9.77 -9.25 -15.71
N SER A 137 -10.47 -10.38 -15.57
CA SER A 137 -11.64 -10.48 -14.71
C SER A 137 -11.68 -11.74 -13.85
N VAL A 138 -12.14 -11.57 -12.61
CA VAL A 138 -12.39 -12.66 -11.67
C VAL A 138 -13.83 -12.60 -11.21
N GLY A 139 -14.60 -13.66 -11.49
CA GLY A 139 -15.94 -13.86 -10.97
C GLY A 139 -15.91 -14.59 -9.62
N ILE A 140 -16.87 -14.33 -8.75
CA ILE A 140 -17.05 -15.07 -7.50
C ILE A 140 -18.44 -15.68 -7.48
N LEU A 141 -18.51 -17.01 -7.40
CA LEU A 141 -19.73 -17.77 -7.16
C LEU A 141 -19.74 -18.26 -5.71
N SER A 142 -20.44 -17.56 -4.85
CA SER A 142 -20.63 -17.87 -3.43
C SER A 142 -22.00 -17.43 -2.97
N LYS A 143 -22.64 -18.21 -2.12
CA LYS A 143 -23.90 -17.85 -1.46
C LYS A 143 -23.68 -16.94 -0.25
N GLU A 144 -22.51 -17.04 0.37
CA GLU A 144 -22.16 -16.35 1.60
C GLU A 144 -21.69 -14.90 1.38
N ILE A 145 -21.09 -14.63 0.21
CA ILE A 145 -20.50 -13.32 -0.10
C ILE A 145 -21.55 -12.39 -0.70
N LYS A 146 -21.70 -11.20 -0.10
CA LYS A 146 -22.55 -10.13 -0.64
C LYS A 146 -21.76 -9.28 -1.66
N GLU A 147 -22.47 -8.68 -2.59
CA GLU A 147 -21.88 -7.76 -3.59
C GLU A 147 -21.14 -6.58 -2.91
N THR A 148 -21.70 -6.06 -1.84
CA THR A 148 -21.09 -4.97 -1.05
C THR A 148 -19.72 -5.32 -0.45
N GLU A 149 -19.46 -6.60 -0.17
CA GLU A 149 -18.16 -7.06 0.33
C GLU A 149 -17.13 -7.11 -0.79
N ILE A 150 -17.57 -7.51 -2.00
CA ILE A 150 -16.73 -7.49 -3.21
C ILE A 150 -16.39 -6.04 -3.58
N ASP A 151 -17.36 -5.13 -3.57
CA ASP A 151 -17.15 -3.71 -3.84
C ASP A 151 -16.17 -3.10 -2.84
N ARG A 152 -16.31 -3.43 -1.55
CA ARG A 152 -15.38 -3.00 -0.50
C ARG A 152 -13.96 -3.49 -0.77
N MET A 153 -13.80 -4.77 -1.12
CA MET A 153 -12.51 -5.37 -1.47
C MET A 153 -11.91 -4.67 -2.70
N ASN A 154 -12.71 -4.42 -3.75
CA ASN A 154 -12.27 -3.72 -4.95
C ASN A 154 -11.77 -2.30 -4.62
N ILE A 155 -12.53 -1.51 -3.84
CA ILE A 155 -12.13 -0.15 -3.45
C ILE A 155 -10.81 -0.15 -2.68
N VAL A 156 -10.63 -1.06 -1.73
CA VAL A 156 -9.39 -1.17 -0.95
C VAL A 156 -8.22 -1.57 -1.87
N THR A 157 -8.43 -2.57 -2.72
CA THR A 157 -7.42 -3.02 -3.69
C THR A 157 -7.01 -1.89 -4.63
N ASP A 158 -7.97 -1.18 -5.24
CA ASP A 158 -7.70 -0.05 -6.13
C ASP A 158 -6.89 1.04 -5.42
N SER A 159 -7.20 1.33 -4.15
CA SER A 159 -6.46 2.30 -3.34
C SER A 159 -5.01 1.87 -3.13
N VAL A 160 -4.76 0.57 -2.88
CA VAL A 160 -3.41 0.01 -2.78
C VAL A 160 -2.67 0.11 -4.11
N LEU A 161 -3.34 -0.17 -5.23
CA LEU A 161 -2.72 -0.08 -6.56
C LEU A 161 -2.38 1.36 -6.94
N LEU A 162 -3.23 2.34 -6.60
CA LEU A 162 -2.92 3.78 -6.75
C LEU A 162 -1.67 4.15 -5.95
N CYS A 163 -1.58 3.73 -4.69
CA CYS A 163 -0.39 3.96 -3.87
C CYS A 163 0.87 3.37 -4.52
N ARG A 164 0.81 2.11 -4.99
CA ARG A 164 1.94 1.44 -5.67
C ARG A 164 2.36 2.18 -6.93
N ASN A 165 1.41 2.69 -7.72
CA ASN A 165 1.71 3.47 -8.91
C ASN A 165 2.52 4.72 -8.56
N LEU A 166 2.10 5.48 -7.54
CA LEU A 166 2.83 6.68 -7.10
C LEU A 166 4.25 6.35 -6.62
N VAL A 167 4.40 5.30 -5.83
CA VAL A 167 5.71 4.88 -5.29
C VAL A 167 6.66 4.39 -6.38
N ASN A 168 6.15 3.86 -7.47
CA ASN A 168 6.96 3.36 -8.60
C ASN A 168 7.35 4.45 -9.61
N GLU A 169 6.69 5.61 -9.60
CA GLU A 169 7.02 6.71 -10.52
C GLU A 169 8.44 7.23 -10.28
N PRO A 170 9.21 7.46 -11.34
CA PRO A 170 10.51 8.11 -11.23
C PRO A 170 10.35 9.60 -10.95
N VAL A 171 11.30 10.20 -10.24
CA VAL A 171 11.26 11.63 -9.87
C VAL A 171 11.24 12.57 -11.07
N SER A 172 11.78 12.17 -12.22
CA SER A 172 11.68 12.91 -13.48
C SER A 172 10.23 13.18 -13.94
N ASN A 173 9.29 12.36 -13.44
CA ASN A 173 7.85 12.49 -13.74
C ASN A 173 7.04 12.81 -12.48
N LEU A 174 7.50 12.47 -11.29
CA LEU A 174 6.78 12.68 -10.03
C LEU A 174 7.56 13.65 -9.13
N THR A 175 7.62 14.92 -9.53
CA THR A 175 8.06 16.02 -8.66
C THR A 175 7.05 16.27 -7.55
N ALA A 176 7.39 17.10 -6.54
CA ALA A 176 6.44 17.48 -5.49
C ALA A 176 5.14 18.09 -6.05
N GLN A 177 5.24 18.88 -7.10
CA GLN A 177 4.07 19.46 -7.79
C GLN A 177 3.26 18.40 -8.54
N ALA A 178 3.92 17.46 -9.22
CA ALA A 178 3.25 16.36 -9.91
C ALA A 178 2.52 15.44 -8.91
N LEU A 179 3.14 15.15 -7.77
CA LEU A 179 2.52 14.39 -6.68
C LEU A 179 1.26 15.09 -6.15
N ALA A 180 1.31 16.42 -5.96
CA ALA A 180 0.15 17.21 -5.54
C ALA A 180 -0.99 17.14 -6.57
N LYS A 181 -0.68 17.17 -7.87
CA LYS A 181 -1.68 16.99 -8.94
C LYS A 181 -2.33 15.61 -8.90
N GLU A 182 -1.58 14.55 -8.63
CA GLU A 182 -2.16 13.22 -8.47
C GLU A 182 -3.11 13.17 -7.26
N PHE A 183 -2.77 13.84 -6.15
CA PHE A 183 -3.69 13.95 -5.01
C PHE A 183 -4.96 14.75 -5.35
N GLN A 184 -4.88 15.77 -6.21
CA GLN A 184 -6.06 16.50 -6.71
C GLN A 184 -6.96 15.56 -7.54
N LYS A 185 -6.40 14.76 -8.46
CA LYS A 185 -7.16 13.76 -9.22
C LYS A 185 -7.86 12.73 -8.31
N MET A 186 -7.15 12.26 -7.29
CA MET A 186 -7.75 11.36 -6.28
C MET A 186 -8.90 12.06 -5.55
N GLY A 187 -8.74 13.33 -5.23
CA GLY A 187 -9.79 14.14 -4.59
C GLY A 187 -11.03 14.28 -5.46
N GLU A 188 -10.85 14.63 -6.73
CA GLU A 188 -11.95 14.74 -7.71
C GLU A 188 -12.69 13.41 -7.87
N ALA A 189 -11.96 12.28 -7.98
CA ALA A 189 -12.54 10.96 -8.16
C ALA A 189 -13.32 10.43 -6.94
N ALA A 190 -13.03 10.94 -5.74
CA ALA A 190 -13.63 10.47 -4.49
C ALA A 190 -14.43 11.53 -3.72
N GLY A 191 -14.62 12.73 -4.29
CA GLY A 191 -15.34 13.83 -3.61
C GLY A 191 -14.62 14.38 -2.38
N ILE A 192 -13.28 14.32 -2.37
CA ILE A 192 -12.43 14.85 -1.30
C ILE A 192 -12.05 16.29 -1.63
N LYS A 193 -12.19 17.20 -0.66
CA LYS A 193 -11.69 18.57 -0.83
C LYS A 193 -10.16 18.56 -0.76
N VAL A 194 -9.50 19.11 -1.79
CA VAL A 194 -8.04 19.19 -1.85
C VAL A 194 -7.60 20.64 -1.99
N GLU A 195 -6.71 21.07 -1.11
CA GLU A 195 -6.02 22.36 -1.18
C GLU A 195 -4.51 22.11 -1.31
N VAL A 196 -3.87 22.75 -2.28
CA VAL A 196 -2.42 22.69 -2.45
C VAL A 196 -1.83 24.05 -2.14
N LEU A 197 -1.00 24.10 -1.09
CA LEU A 197 -0.19 25.28 -0.79
C LEU A 197 1.09 25.21 -1.62
N ASN A 198 1.29 26.24 -2.45
CA ASN A 198 2.51 26.42 -3.23
C ASN A 198 3.62 27.07 -2.38
N LYS A 199 4.82 27.23 -2.95
CA LYS A 199 5.99 27.78 -2.26
C LYS A 199 5.69 29.11 -1.57
N ASN A 200 5.04 30.07 -2.25
CA ASN A 200 4.72 31.39 -1.66
C ASN A 200 3.83 31.27 -0.41
N LYS A 201 2.82 30.39 -0.43
CA LYS A 201 1.98 30.13 0.75
C LYS A 201 2.76 29.45 1.88
N ILE A 202 3.66 28.51 1.54
CA ILE A 202 4.53 27.83 2.49
C ILE A 202 5.49 28.83 3.16
N GLU A 203 6.04 29.76 2.40
CA GLU A 203 6.89 30.87 2.91
C GLU A 203 6.11 31.81 3.83
N ALA A 204 4.90 32.22 3.41
CA ALA A 204 4.02 33.06 4.23
C ALA A 204 3.64 32.38 5.56
N LEU A 205 3.49 31.06 5.57
CA LEU A 205 3.25 30.25 6.78
C LEU A 205 4.52 29.99 7.59
N LYS A 206 5.70 30.35 7.06
CA LYS A 206 7.01 30.14 7.72
C LYS A 206 7.26 28.65 8.08
N MET A 207 6.93 27.72 7.15
CA MET A 207 7.22 26.30 7.30
C MET A 207 8.72 26.05 7.05
N GLY A 208 9.56 26.39 8.03
CA GLY A 208 11.00 26.43 7.88
C GLY A 208 11.65 25.08 7.65
N GLY A 209 11.09 23.99 8.19
CA GLY A 209 11.56 22.63 7.95
C GLY A 209 11.41 22.21 6.50
N LEU A 210 10.22 22.45 5.91
CA LEU A 210 9.95 22.14 4.51
C LEU A 210 10.78 23.01 3.56
N LEU A 211 10.88 24.32 3.84
CA LEU A 211 11.66 25.24 3.04
C LEU A 211 13.17 24.95 3.10
N ALA A 212 13.68 24.56 4.25
CA ALA A 212 15.10 24.24 4.42
C ALA A 212 15.49 23.00 3.60
N VAL A 213 14.70 21.93 3.65
CA VAL A 213 14.95 20.74 2.83
C VAL A 213 14.88 21.06 1.34
N ASN A 214 13.95 21.94 0.93
CA ASN A 214 13.80 22.33 -0.48
C ASN A 214 14.93 23.22 -1.01
N LYS A 215 15.77 23.82 -0.18
CA LYS A 215 16.81 24.78 -0.62
C LYS A 215 17.71 24.27 -1.74
N GLY A 216 18.05 22.98 -1.73
CA GLY A 216 18.88 22.34 -2.76
C GLY A 216 18.10 21.88 -4.00
N SER A 217 16.81 22.16 -4.10
CA SER A 217 15.98 21.75 -5.23
C SER A 217 15.61 22.93 -6.13
N THR A 218 15.61 22.68 -7.44
CA THR A 218 15.02 23.59 -8.43
C THR A 218 13.50 23.45 -8.50
N ASP A 219 12.94 22.32 -8.08
CA ASP A 219 11.51 22.07 -8.04
C ASP A 219 10.90 22.65 -6.76
N PRO A 220 9.85 23.49 -6.85
CA PRO A 220 9.26 24.08 -5.67
C PRO A 220 8.51 23.05 -4.82
N PRO A 221 8.50 23.21 -3.48
CA PRO A 221 7.80 22.33 -2.58
C PRO A 221 6.29 22.55 -2.67
N THR A 222 5.53 21.57 -2.20
CA THR A 222 4.08 21.67 -2.00
C THR A 222 3.70 21.20 -0.61
N PHE A 223 2.56 21.71 -0.10
CA PHE A 223 1.93 21.20 1.11
C PHE A 223 0.46 20.93 0.77
N THR A 224 0.11 19.65 0.60
CA THR A 224 -1.23 19.25 0.19
C THR A 224 -2.08 18.89 1.39
N ILE A 225 -3.27 19.48 1.46
CA ILE A 225 -4.32 19.22 2.45
C ILE A 225 -5.46 18.52 1.74
N MET A 226 -5.83 17.32 2.20
CA MET A 226 -6.99 16.58 1.71
C MET A 226 -7.99 16.41 2.84
N GLU A 227 -9.23 16.81 2.64
CA GLU A 227 -10.28 16.72 3.67
C GLU A 227 -11.47 15.92 3.16
N TRP A 228 -11.76 14.81 3.85
CA TRP A 228 -13.02 14.09 3.75
C TRP A 228 -13.86 14.38 4.98
N LYS A 229 -15.03 14.99 4.77
CA LYS A 229 -15.97 15.31 5.83
C LYS A 229 -17.39 14.97 5.37
N PRO A 230 -17.95 13.81 5.76
CA PRO A 230 -19.34 13.48 5.45
C PRO A 230 -20.30 14.38 6.24
N ALA A 231 -21.57 14.39 5.83
CA ALA A 231 -22.60 15.24 6.45
C ALA A 231 -22.79 14.97 7.95
N LYS A 232 -22.62 13.70 8.37
CA LYS A 232 -22.76 13.27 9.78
C LYS A 232 -21.57 12.40 10.18
N PRO A 233 -20.43 12.99 10.51
CA PRO A 233 -19.27 12.23 10.98
C PRO A 233 -19.51 11.70 12.40
N VAL A 234 -18.97 10.50 12.69
CA VAL A 234 -19.07 9.90 14.03
C VAL A 234 -18.07 10.49 15.01
N ASN A 235 -17.01 11.14 14.51
CA ASN A 235 -16.00 11.80 15.33
C ASN A 235 -16.24 13.33 15.34
N ASN A 236 -16.22 13.91 16.53
CA ASN A 236 -16.44 15.36 16.72
C ASN A 236 -15.22 16.20 16.31
N LYS A 237 -14.02 15.62 16.42
CA LYS A 237 -12.75 16.23 16.03
C LYS A 237 -12.11 15.39 14.93
N PRO A 238 -11.40 16.00 13.96
CA PRO A 238 -10.86 15.24 12.87
C PRO A 238 -9.74 14.27 13.31
N VAL A 239 -9.64 13.14 12.62
CA VAL A 239 -8.43 12.34 12.60
C VAL A 239 -7.49 12.93 11.55
N ILE A 240 -6.24 13.20 11.94
CA ILE A 240 -5.24 13.74 11.00
C ILE A 240 -4.31 12.62 10.54
N LEU A 241 -4.13 12.50 9.23
CA LEU A 241 -3.19 11.58 8.59
C LEU A 241 -2.05 12.39 7.96
N VAL A 242 -0.84 12.29 8.50
CA VAL A 242 0.35 12.98 7.98
C VAL A 242 1.21 12.00 7.20
N GLY A 243 1.70 12.39 6.03
CA GLY A 243 2.55 11.53 5.21
C GLY A 243 3.81 12.23 4.73
N LYS A 244 4.98 11.63 4.95
CA LYS A 244 6.26 12.08 4.39
C LYS A 244 6.21 12.03 2.87
N GLY A 245 6.51 13.16 2.21
CA GLY A 245 6.44 13.31 0.77
C GLY A 245 7.78 13.70 0.12
N VAL A 246 8.88 13.09 0.52
CA VAL A 246 10.18 13.34 -0.13
C VAL A 246 10.23 12.52 -1.42
N VAL A 247 9.99 13.19 -2.56
CA VAL A 247 9.84 12.52 -3.87
C VAL A 247 11.14 11.91 -4.39
N PHE A 248 12.29 12.42 -3.92
CA PHE A 248 13.60 11.80 -4.08
C PHE A 248 14.56 12.28 -2.99
N ASP A 249 15.26 11.37 -2.35
CA ASP A 249 16.19 11.67 -1.26
C ASP A 249 17.63 11.30 -1.62
N THR A 250 18.49 12.31 -1.81
CA THR A 250 19.92 12.11 -2.03
C THR A 250 20.70 12.07 -0.72
N GLY A 251 20.08 12.44 0.42
CA GLY A 251 20.75 12.73 1.68
C GLY A 251 21.21 14.20 1.83
N GLY A 252 21.07 15.02 0.78
CA GLY A 252 21.62 16.38 0.76
C GLY A 252 23.15 16.36 0.84
N LEU A 253 23.76 17.29 1.58
CA LEU A 253 25.22 17.33 1.76
C LEU A 253 25.76 16.10 2.52
N ASN A 254 24.97 15.42 3.33
CA ASN A 254 25.27 14.09 3.86
C ASN A 254 24.85 13.02 2.84
N LEU A 255 25.48 13.06 1.66
CA LEU A 255 25.14 12.26 0.51
C LEU A 255 25.09 10.77 0.83
N LYS A 256 24.02 10.08 0.41
CA LYS A 256 23.89 8.63 0.56
C LYS A 256 24.99 7.91 -0.23
N THR A 257 25.64 6.95 0.40
CA THR A 257 26.76 6.18 -0.19
C THR A 257 26.30 4.80 -0.66
N GLY A 258 27.07 4.17 -1.55
CA GLY A 258 26.77 2.85 -2.12
C GLY A 258 25.41 2.83 -2.82
N ASN A 259 24.64 1.77 -2.61
CA ASN A 259 23.33 1.56 -3.26
C ASN A 259 22.15 2.14 -2.46
N PHE A 260 22.42 2.93 -1.41
CA PHE A 260 21.35 3.46 -0.56
C PHE A 260 20.48 4.51 -1.24
N MET A 261 20.94 5.09 -2.35
CA MET A 261 20.18 6.08 -3.13
C MET A 261 19.26 5.46 -4.20
N ASP A 262 19.52 4.23 -4.66
CA ASP A 262 18.90 3.64 -5.87
C ASP A 262 17.38 3.63 -5.87
N ASN A 263 16.76 3.46 -4.69
CA ASN A 263 15.32 3.36 -4.54
C ASN A 263 14.68 4.58 -3.86
N MET A 264 15.40 5.68 -3.72
CA MET A 264 14.93 6.85 -2.98
C MET A 264 13.78 7.62 -3.65
N LYS A 265 13.36 7.22 -4.85
CA LYS A 265 12.06 7.63 -5.40
C LYS A 265 10.87 7.17 -4.55
N CYS A 266 11.04 6.14 -3.71
CA CYS A 266 10.00 5.65 -2.81
C CYS A 266 9.87 6.43 -1.50
N ASP A 267 10.70 7.44 -1.27
CA ASP A 267 10.75 8.16 0.00
C ASP A 267 9.54 9.09 0.27
N MET A 268 8.60 9.08 -0.66
CA MET A 268 7.27 9.68 -0.57
C MET A 268 6.15 8.66 -0.30
N ALA A 269 6.49 7.41 0.00
CA ALA A 269 5.49 6.36 0.23
C ALA A 269 4.56 6.67 1.41
N GLY A 270 5.04 7.39 2.43
CA GLY A 270 4.18 7.86 3.52
C GLY A 270 3.05 8.77 3.04
N ALA A 271 3.36 9.75 2.19
CA ALA A 271 2.36 10.64 1.60
C ALA A 271 1.39 9.89 0.68
N ALA A 272 1.90 8.99 -0.15
CA ALA A 272 1.08 8.18 -1.05
C ALA A 272 0.11 7.27 -0.29
N THR A 273 0.58 6.61 0.77
CA THR A 273 -0.24 5.75 1.63
C THR A 273 -1.34 6.52 2.33
N MET A 274 -1.01 7.65 2.95
CA MET A 274 -2.01 8.45 3.65
C MET A 274 -3.03 9.07 2.68
N ALA A 275 -2.64 9.35 1.42
CA ALA A 275 -3.58 9.77 0.38
C ALA A 275 -4.50 8.62 -0.04
N ALA A 276 -3.95 7.45 -0.30
CA ALA A 276 -4.71 6.26 -0.66
C ALA A 276 -5.68 5.83 0.47
N THR A 277 -5.28 6.00 1.73
CA THR A 277 -6.13 5.74 2.89
C THR A 277 -7.36 6.68 2.92
N ILE A 278 -7.16 7.99 2.73
CA ILE A 278 -8.29 8.93 2.67
C ILE A 278 -9.17 8.64 1.45
N TYR A 279 -8.57 8.31 0.32
CA TYR A 279 -9.29 7.91 -0.89
C TYR A 279 -10.19 6.69 -0.62
N ALA A 280 -9.65 5.64 0.02
CA ALA A 280 -10.43 4.46 0.40
C ALA A 280 -11.58 4.81 1.38
N ILE A 281 -11.30 5.62 2.41
CA ILE A 281 -12.30 6.09 3.38
C ILE A 281 -13.45 6.82 2.67
N ALA A 282 -13.14 7.71 1.75
CA ALA A 282 -14.13 8.48 1.00
C ALA A 282 -14.94 7.60 0.04
N ARG A 283 -14.28 6.74 -0.74
CA ARG A 283 -14.93 5.80 -1.67
C ARG A 283 -15.84 4.78 -0.96
N LEU A 284 -15.47 4.39 0.26
CA LEU A 284 -16.28 3.53 1.13
C LEU A 284 -17.37 4.31 1.88
N HIS A 285 -17.47 5.63 1.68
CA HIS A 285 -18.39 6.51 2.39
C HIS A 285 -18.36 6.33 3.91
N LEU A 286 -17.16 6.06 4.48
CA LEU A 286 -17.06 5.88 5.93
C LEU A 286 -17.42 7.19 6.63
N PRO A 287 -18.23 7.14 7.72
CA PRO A 287 -18.71 8.32 8.42
C PRO A 287 -17.63 8.93 9.34
N LEU A 288 -16.43 9.17 8.81
CA LEU A 288 -15.27 9.71 9.52
C LEU A 288 -14.87 11.07 8.94
N HIS A 289 -14.70 12.07 9.79
CA HIS A 289 -14.01 13.32 9.40
C HIS A 289 -12.51 13.09 9.47
N VAL A 290 -11.84 13.11 8.32
CA VAL A 290 -10.40 12.87 8.20
C VAL A 290 -9.75 13.99 7.40
N ILE A 291 -8.60 14.47 7.88
CA ILE A 291 -7.78 15.46 7.17
C ILE A 291 -6.38 14.88 6.96
N GLY A 292 -5.90 14.95 5.75
CA GLY A 292 -4.54 14.53 5.42
C GLY A 292 -3.62 15.70 5.16
N LEU A 293 -2.40 15.66 5.70
CA LEU A 293 -1.37 16.68 5.53
C LEU A 293 -0.13 16.03 4.89
N ARG A 294 0.30 16.58 3.75
CA ARG A 294 1.38 15.99 2.94
C ARG A 294 2.38 17.07 2.54
N PRO A 295 3.40 17.32 3.39
CA PRO A 295 4.55 18.11 2.98
C PRO A 295 5.32 17.36 1.89
N ALA A 296 5.58 17.97 0.74
CA ALA A 296 6.30 17.32 -0.35
C ALA A 296 7.40 18.21 -0.93
N THR A 297 8.56 17.61 -1.12
CA THR A 297 9.77 18.18 -1.70
C THR A 297 10.69 17.05 -2.12
N ASP A 298 11.79 17.33 -2.79
CA ASP A 298 12.95 16.47 -2.85
C ASP A 298 14.07 16.99 -1.95
N ASN A 299 15.00 16.12 -1.58
CA ASN A 299 16.23 16.47 -0.86
C ASN A 299 17.40 16.34 -1.82
N ARG A 300 17.84 17.47 -2.37
CA ARG A 300 18.91 17.55 -3.40
C ARG A 300 20.12 18.25 -2.86
N MET A 301 21.27 17.97 -3.49
CA MET A 301 22.53 18.64 -3.26
C MET A 301 22.74 19.70 -4.36
N ASP A 302 22.84 20.95 -3.95
CA ASP A 302 23.07 22.15 -4.76
C ASP A 302 23.88 23.17 -3.93
N ALA A 303 24.33 24.23 -4.57
CA ALA A 303 25.04 25.32 -3.91
C ALA A 303 24.28 25.99 -2.75
N ASN A 304 22.94 25.95 -2.79
CA ASN A 304 22.06 26.51 -1.77
C ASN A 304 21.57 25.50 -0.71
N SER A 305 21.99 24.24 -0.79
CA SER A 305 21.55 23.20 0.16
C SER A 305 21.85 23.57 1.60
N ILE A 306 20.99 23.13 2.53
CA ILE A 306 21.27 23.23 3.96
C ILE A 306 22.52 22.42 4.31
N ALA A 307 23.30 22.93 5.25
CA ALA A 307 24.50 22.30 5.74
C ALA A 307 24.35 21.82 7.19
N PRO A 308 25.12 20.80 7.60
CA PRO A 308 25.25 20.49 9.02
C PRO A 308 25.75 21.73 9.80
N GLY A 309 25.10 22.04 10.94
CA GLY A 309 25.31 23.23 11.71
C GLY A 309 24.36 24.39 11.39
N ASP A 310 23.60 24.32 10.28
CA ASP A 310 22.55 25.32 10.01
C ASP A 310 21.46 25.24 11.09
N VAL A 311 20.95 26.41 11.48
CA VAL A 311 19.82 26.52 12.41
C VAL A 311 18.60 27.03 11.68
N ILE A 312 17.53 26.22 11.69
CA ILE A 312 16.26 26.52 11.04
C ILE A 312 15.18 26.85 12.06
N LYS A 313 14.30 27.80 11.72
CA LYS A 313 13.12 28.10 12.50
C LYS A 313 11.92 27.37 11.94
N MET A 314 11.40 26.40 12.71
CA MET A 314 10.24 25.60 12.35
C MET A 314 8.93 26.40 12.34
N TYR A 315 7.85 25.83 11.79
CA TYR A 315 6.52 26.45 11.73
C TYR A 315 6.01 26.93 13.10
N ASP A 316 6.26 26.18 14.17
CA ASP A 316 5.83 26.56 15.54
C ASP A 316 6.79 27.51 16.24
N GLY A 317 7.84 27.96 15.58
CA GLY A 317 8.85 28.86 16.12
C GLY A 317 10.05 28.19 16.79
N THR A 318 10.03 26.85 16.94
CA THR A 318 11.16 26.09 17.49
C THR A 318 12.39 26.26 16.62
N MET A 319 13.55 26.50 17.26
CA MET A 319 14.84 26.54 16.56
C MET A 319 15.45 25.13 16.55
N VAL A 320 15.83 24.65 15.39
CA VAL A 320 16.40 23.31 15.19
C VAL A 320 17.75 23.41 14.49
N GLU A 321 18.79 22.90 15.12
CA GLU A 321 20.09 22.71 14.48
C GLU A 321 20.08 21.45 13.64
N VAL A 322 20.52 21.54 12.38
CA VAL A 322 20.64 20.43 11.44
C VAL A 322 21.99 19.77 11.64
N LEU A 323 22.01 18.59 12.26
CA LEU A 323 23.25 17.82 12.44
C LEU A 323 23.51 16.85 11.28
N ASN A 324 22.45 16.49 10.55
CA ASN A 324 22.51 15.57 9.41
C ASN A 324 21.43 15.93 8.40
N THR A 325 21.82 16.23 7.18
CA THR A 325 20.90 16.59 6.09
C THR A 325 20.14 15.39 5.53
N ASP A 326 20.59 14.16 5.81
CA ASP A 326 19.87 12.88 5.52
C ASP A 326 18.80 12.57 6.61
N ALA A 327 18.44 13.57 7.39
CA ALA A 327 17.36 13.52 8.35
C ALA A 327 16.23 14.52 7.98
N GLU A 328 16.02 14.75 6.72
CA GLU A 328 15.10 15.71 6.10
C GLU A 328 13.63 15.38 6.39
N GLY A 329 13.27 14.08 6.40
CA GLY A 329 11.91 13.64 6.64
C GLY A 329 11.32 14.13 7.96
N ARG A 330 12.11 14.12 9.05
CA ARG A 330 11.67 14.64 10.35
C ARG A 330 11.48 16.15 10.35
N LEU A 331 12.19 16.88 9.51
CA LEU A 331 12.06 18.33 9.40
C LEU A 331 10.73 18.70 8.74
N ILE A 332 10.40 18.08 7.60
CA ILE A 332 9.13 18.36 6.92
C ILE A 332 7.93 17.84 7.72
N LEU A 333 8.07 16.72 8.43
CA LEU A 333 7.02 16.20 9.32
C LEU A 333 6.82 17.09 10.55
N GLY A 334 7.87 17.68 11.09
CA GLY A 334 7.80 18.63 12.22
C GLY A 334 6.88 19.81 11.92
N ASP A 335 7.03 20.43 10.74
CA ASP A 335 6.13 21.50 10.28
C ASP A 335 4.69 21.01 10.13
N ALA A 336 4.49 19.84 9.49
CA ALA A 336 3.17 19.29 9.26
C ALA A 336 2.43 18.90 10.55
N LEU A 337 3.13 18.30 11.51
CA LEU A 337 2.58 17.93 12.82
C LEU A 337 2.24 19.18 13.65
N SER A 338 3.08 20.22 13.58
CA SER A 338 2.81 21.50 14.22
C SER A 338 1.62 22.22 13.58
N TYR A 339 1.51 22.17 12.24
CA TYR A 339 0.36 22.70 11.52
C TYR A 339 -0.94 21.94 11.83
N ALA A 340 -0.87 20.63 12.09
CA ALA A 340 -2.02 19.81 12.47
C ALA A 340 -2.74 20.32 13.72
N LYS A 341 -2.03 20.96 14.65
CA LYS A 341 -2.58 21.47 15.92
C LYS A 341 -3.74 22.45 15.72
N LYS A 342 -3.76 23.22 14.61
CA LYS A 342 -4.84 24.17 14.31
C LYS A 342 -6.21 23.54 14.15
N TYR A 343 -6.24 22.25 13.77
CA TYR A 343 -7.49 21.50 13.62
C TYR A 343 -8.00 20.88 14.93
N LYS A 344 -7.22 20.99 16.02
CA LYS A 344 -7.53 20.39 17.33
C LYS A 344 -7.91 18.90 17.20
N PRO A 345 -7.07 18.06 16.57
CA PRO A 345 -7.42 16.69 16.22
C PRO A 345 -7.68 15.81 17.43
N GLU A 346 -8.51 14.77 17.23
CA GLU A 346 -8.69 13.68 18.19
C GLU A 346 -7.47 12.74 18.18
N LEU A 347 -7.01 12.42 17.00
CA LEU A 347 -5.86 11.53 16.76
C LEU A 347 -5.03 12.06 15.60
N VAL A 348 -3.72 11.89 15.70
CA VAL A 348 -2.78 12.13 14.61
C VAL A 348 -2.03 10.84 14.35
N ILE A 349 -2.04 10.38 13.09
CA ILE A 349 -1.26 9.24 12.61
C ILE A 349 -0.32 9.77 11.52
N ASP A 350 0.96 9.49 11.63
CA ASP A 350 1.92 9.81 10.57
C ASP A 350 2.56 8.54 9.99
N ALA A 351 2.91 8.59 8.71
CA ALA A 351 3.62 7.53 8.01
C ALA A 351 4.82 8.10 7.28
N ALA A 352 5.95 7.42 7.40
CA ALA A 352 7.19 7.85 6.78
C ALA A 352 8.15 6.68 6.53
N THR A 353 8.82 6.71 5.39
CA THR A 353 10.03 5.95 5.10
C THR A 353 11.22 6.65 5.78
N LEU A 354 11.25 6.62 7.11
CA LEU A 354 12.03 7.59 7.88
C LEU A 354 13.48 7.17 8.10
N THR A 355 13.75 5.88 8.27
CA THR A 355 15.10 5.37 8.56
C THR A 355 15.26 3.91 8.21
N GLY A 356 16.37 3.56 7.58
CA GLY A 356 16.76 2.16 7.34
C GLY A 356 16.99 1.35 8.62
N ALA A 357 17.15 2.02 9.78
CA ALA A 357 17.27 1.36 11.07
C ALA A 357 15.99 0.55 11.42
N ALA A 358 14.81 1.04 11.03
CA ALA A 358 13.55 0.32 11.24
C ALA A 358 13.56 -1.04 10.53
N SER A 359 13.97 -1.09 9.26
CA SER A 359 14.09 -2.35 8.50
C SER A 359 15.10 -3.31 9.10
N ARG A 360 16.23 -2.80 9.62
CA ARG A 360 17.24 -3.64 10.31
C ARG A 360 16.70 -4.20 11.63
N ALA A 361 15.89 -3.43 12.36
CA ALA A 361 15.35 -3.83 13.66
C ALA A 361 14.22 -4.88 13.56
N ILE A 362 13.35 -4.76 12.56
CA ILE A 362 12.12 -5.56 12.49
C ILE A 362 12.00 -6.41 11.21
N GLY A 363 12.96 -6.31 10.31
CA GLY A 363 12.95 -7.04 9.04
C GLY A 363 11.97 -6.46 8.02
N ARG A 364 11.80 -7.22 6.91
CA ARG A 364 11.07 -6.75 5.72
C ARG A 364 9.55 -6.81 5.83
N TYR A 365 9.06 -7.55 6.81
CA TYR A 365 7.63 -7.91 6.93
C TYR A 365 6.95 -7.25 8.13
N GLY A 366 7.64 -6.35 8.79
CA GLY A 366 7.11 -5.62 9.93
C GLY A 366 7.03 -4.12 9.67
N ILE A 367 6.17 -3.46 10.42
CA ILE A 367 6.05 -2.01 10.46
C ILE A 367 6.48 -1.55 11.85
N ALA A 368 7.52 -0.71 11.93
CA ALA A 368 7.91 -0.09 13.19
C ALA A 368 6.87 0.97 13.58
N ALA A 369 6.30 0.83 14.75
CA ALA A 369 5.30 1.77 15.25
C ALA A 369 5.67 2.31 16.62
N MET A 370 5.45 3.60 16.83
CA MET A 370 5.67 4.30 18.10
C MET A 370 4.41 5.08 18.43
N GLU A 371 4.05 5.16 19.70
CA GLU A 371 2.91 5.96 20.13
C GLU A 371 3.31 6.94 21.25
N TYR A 372 2.53 7.99 21.35
CA TYR A 372 2.56 8.94 22.46
C TYR A 372 1.12 9.25 22.89
N ARG A 373 0.72 8.80 24.07
CA ARG A 373 -0.64 8.94 24.63
C ARG A 373 -1.72 8.37 23.70
N ALA A 374 -1.44 7.23 23.05
CA ALA A 374 -2.32 6.58 22.08
C ALA A 374 -2.23 5.03 22.18
N GLU A 375 -2.10 4.52 23.42
CA GLU A 375 -1.92 3.09 23.69
C GLU A 375 -3.10 2.25 23.19
N LYS A 376 -4.33 2.78 23.34
CA LYS A 376 -5.56 2.14 22.87
C LYS A 376 -5.57 2.02 21.36
N GLU A 377 -5.28 3.11 20.66
CA GLU A 377 -5.24 3.20 19.21
C GLU A 377 -4.12 2.32 18.65
N MET A 378 -2.97 2.30 19.31
CA MET A 378 -1.87 1.40 18.96
C MET A 378 -2.27 -0.07 19.07
N LYS A 379 -2.99 -0.46 20.12
CA LYS A 379 -3.50 -1.83 20.27
C LYS A 379 -4.44 -2.19 19.11
N GLN A 380 -5.39 -1.32 18.79
CA GLN A 380 -6.33 -1.50 17.68
C GLN A 380 -5.62 -1.59 16.33
N LEU A 381 -4.59 -0.77 16.10
CA LEU A 381 -3.78 -0.78 14.88
C LEU A 381 -3.03 -2.12 14.73
N LYS A 382 -2.44 -2.64 15.81
CA LYS A 382 -1.78 -3.95 15.82
C LYS A 382 -2.76 -5.09 15.52
N GLU A 383 -3.92 -5.09 16.14
CA GLU A 383 -4.96 -6.08 15.89
C GLU A 383 -5.45 -6.02 14.43
N SER A 384 -5.61 -4.82 13.90
CA SER A 384 -6.00 -4.62 12.49
C SER A 384 -4.90 -5.07 11.53
N GLY A 385 -3.64 -4.73 11.81
CA GLY A 385 -2.50 -5.16 11.00
C GLY A 385 -2.35 -6.68 10.98
N ASN A 386 -2.53 -7.35 12.10
CA ASN A 386 -2.50 -8.82 12.15
C ASN A 386 -3.52 -9.44 11.20
N ARG A 387 -4.76 -8.88 11.11
CA ARG A 387 -5.80 -9.41 10.22
C ARG A 387 -5.45 -9.35 8.73
N VAL A 388 -4.60 -8.40 8.34
CA VAL A 388 -4.17 -8.21 6.94
C VAL A 388 -2.72 -8.62 6.69
N ALA A 389 -2.10 -9.29 7.67
CA ALA A 389 -0.70 -9.73 7.66
C ALA A 389 0.33 -8.58 7.55
N ASP A 390 -0.05 -7.36 7.91
CA ASP A 390 0.84 -6.21 8.11
C ASP A 390 1.16 -6.06 9.60
N ILE A 391 2.24 -6.69 10.03
CA ILE A 391 2.57 -6.81 11.45
C ILE A 391 3.16 -5.50 11.97
N PHE A 392 2.47 -4.86 12.92
CA PHE A 392 2.97 -3.69 13.65
C PHE A 392 3.77 -4.11 14.87
N LEU A 393 5.05 -3.74 14.91
CA LEU A 393 5.94 -3.96 16.03
C LEU A 393 6.13 -2.64 16.79
N ARG A 394 5.65 -2.59 18.03
CA ARG A 394 5.82 -1.45 18.92
C ARG A 394 7.29 -1.33 19.31
N GLN A 395 7.90 -0.18 19.01
CA GLN A 395 9.18 0.20 19.57
C GLN A 395 8.95 1.06 20.81
N LEU A 396 9.67 0.77 21.90
CA LEU A 396 9.62 1.59 23.11
C LEU A 396 10.30 2.91 22.84
N ALA A 397 9.56 4.00 22.98
CA ALA A 397 10.15 5.34 23.03
C ALA A 397 10.97 5.46 24.33
N THR A 398 12.27 5.65 24.23
CA THR A 398 13.07 5.98 25.41
C THR A 398 12.76 7.39 25.88
N ARG A 399 12.89 7.69 27.18
CA ARG A 399 12.57 9.00 27.78
C ARG A 399 13.25 10.20 27.10
N HIS A 400 14.28 9.97 26.29
CA HIS A 400 15.07 10.99 25.57
C HIS A 400 14.56 11.26 24.14
N THR A 401 13.62 10.47 23.62
CA THR A 401 12.94 10.73 22.34
C THR A 401 11.65 11.54 22.57
N HIS A 402 11.78 12.65 23.33
CA HIS A 402 10.68 13.59 23.47
C HIS A 402 10.42 14.27 22.12
N ALA A 403 9.20 14.07 21.67
CA ALA A 403 8.54 14.84 20.64
C ALA A 403 9.07 14.70 19.21
N ILE A 404 8.73 13.72 18.45
CA ILE A 404 8.46 13.91 16.99
C ILE A 404 8.01 12.63 16.29
N PHE A 405 8.13 11.43 16.90
CA PHE A 405 7.82 10.20 16.18
C PHE A 405 6.63 9.45 16.77
N LYS A 406 5.47 9.54 16.12
CA LYS A 406 4.28 8.78 16.52
C LYS A 406 4.12 7.46 15.77
N PHE A 407 4.57 7.36 14.53
CA PHE A 407 4.53 6.12 13.75
C PHE A 407 5.56 6.20 12.62
N VAL A 408 6.42 5.20 12.53
CA VAL A 408 7.30 5.00 11.37
C VAL A 408 6.76 3.81 10.61
N PHE A 409 6.07 4.07 9.51
CA PHE A 409 5.69 3.02 8.59
C PHE A 409 6.84 2.74 7.64
N HIS A 410 7.47 1.58 7.78
CA HIS A 410 8.42 1.12 6.78
C HIS A 410 7.62 0.32 5.73
N PHE A 411 7.24 0.99 4.63
CA PHE A 411 6.55 0.35 3.54
C PHE A 411 7.49 -0.54 2.75
N GLN A 412 7.70 -1.75 3.23
CA GLN A 412 8.20 -2.85 2.43
C GLN A 412 7.13 -3.95 2.45
N HIS A 413 6.10 -3.77 1.64
CA HIS A 413 5.11 -4.79 1.42
C HIS A 413 5.77 -6.01 0.77
N ARG A 414 5.47 -7.23 1.23
CA ARG A 414 5.96 -8.52 0.70
C ARG A 414 5.94 -8.63 -0.83
N ARG A 415 5.10 -7.85 -1.50
CA ARG A 415 4.89 -7.84 -2.96
C ARG A 415 5.56 -6.70 -3.71
N ASN A 416 6.14 -5.71 -3.06
CA ASN A 416 6.93 -4.66 -3.71
C ASN A 416 8.33 -5.11 -4.08
N TYR A 417 8.81 -6.26 -3.57
CA TYR A 417 10.13 -6.82 -3.86
C TYR A 417 10.32 -7.32 -5.29
N PHE A 418 9.26 -7.74 -5.96
CA PHE A 418 9.36 -8.14 -7.37
C PHE A 418 9.77 -6.98 -8.29
N PHE A 419 9.62 -5.73 -7.86
CA PHE A 419 9.98 -4.57 -8.67
C PHE A 419 11.44 -4.16 -8.57
N VAL A 420 12.06 -4.27 -7.41
CA VAL A 420 13.48 -3.89 -7.22
C VAL A 420 14.41 -4.87 -7.93
N ASP A 421 14.12 -6.16 -7.86
CA ASP A 421 14.93 -7.18 -8.53
C ASP A 421 14.81 -7.15 -10.07
N ASN A 422 13.66 -6.76 -10.61
CA ASN A 422 13.49 -6.65 -12.07
C ASN A 422 14.15 -5.40 -12.67
N ILE A 423 14.30 -4.31 -11.91
CA ILE A 423 15.03 -3.12 -12.37
C ILE A 423 16.53 -3.42 -12.45
N ASN A 424 17.08 -4.18 -11.52
CA ASN A 424 18.49 -4.57 -11.53
C ASN A 424 18.84 -5.56 -12.66
N LYS A 425 17.87 -6.25 -13.26
CA LYS A 425 18.09 -7.11 -14.45
C LYS A 425 18.11 -6.36 -15.78
N ILE A 426 17.63 -5.11 -15.83
CA ILE A 426 17.61 -4.30 -17.06
C ILE A 426 19.02 -3.78 -17.44
N GLY A 427 19.92 -3.68 -16.48
CA GLY A 427 21.29 -3.17 -16.68
C GLY A 427 22.37 -4.21 -17.03
N ARG A 428 22.02 -5.49 -17.25
CA ARG A 428 23.03 -6.55 -17.49
C ARG A 428 22.90 -7.30 -18.83
N HIS A 429 22.19 -6.76 -19.79
CA HIS A 429 22.22 -7.26 -21.16
C HIS A 429 22.33 -6.08 -22.12
N SER A 430 23.51 -5.57 -22.25
CA SER A 430 24.08 -4.89 -23.41
C SER A 430 25.55 -5.27 -23.53
#